data_c921a66db467d5c679d34cfc31555f8b
#
_entry.id   c921a66db467d5c679d34cfc31555f8b
#
_cell.length_a   1.000
_cell.length_b   1.000
_cell.length_c   1.000
_cell.angle_alpha   90.00
_cell.angle_beta   90.00
_cell.angle_gamma   90.00
#
_symmetry.space_group_name_H-M   'P 1'
#
loop_
_entity.id
_entity.type
_entity.pdbx_description
1 polymer ?
#
loop_
_entity_poly.entity_id
_entity_poly.type
_entity_poly.pdbx_seq_one_letter_code
_entity_poly.pdbx_strand_id
1 'polypeptide(L)'
;MFKYAYRKSHIPFEKLNFRKIKINKDEVGRRDTFTLEEYERLIKFMRQYVSKKHCPDDEERLERLIIRDVVLISSNTCCRVGEIRQMRWMDILDYRTKQDSKGNDVELVKIRVRKETSKVRQEREIITRGAEYFKRLSKNTQYKDDDDYIFTFNGNKDEHDKTITDRKWSKHWYALMDGIGLGHNGETMIDKEGEEVEIESHRLRKLEWYSLRHFGIGMRVASGVPLVDIAKMTATSVTHITDTYLHYTDAMSE
;
A
#
# COMPACT_ATOMS: atom_id res chain seq x y z
N MET A 1 24.31 12.94 -19.24
CA MET A 1 24.66 11.93 -20.25
C MET A 1 24.67 12.49 -21.67
N PHE A 2 23.56 13.04 -22.23
CA PHE A 2 23.49 13.54 -23.62
C PHE A 2 24.51 14.62 -24.00
N LYS A 3 24.70 15.64 -23.15
CA LYS A 3 25.73 16.67 -23.38
C LYS A 3 27.15 16.10 -23.52
N TYR A 4 27.47 15.04 -22.77
CA TYR A 4 28.75 14.36 -22.88
C TYR A 4 28.87 13.63 -24.22
N ALA A 5 27.83 12.88 -24.62
CA ALA A 5 27.81 12.16 -25.87
C ALA A 5 27.89 13.10 -27.08
N TYR A 6 27.24 14.27 -27.02
CA TYR A 6 27.38 15.31 -28.04
C TYR A 6 28.82 15.85 -28.14
N ARG A 7 29.43 16.22 -27.00
CA ARG A 7 30.82 16.70 -26.95
C ARG A 7 31.85 15.67 -27.46
N LYS A 8 31.53 14.40 -27.36
CA LYS A 8 32.35 13.28 -27.84
C LYS A 8 31.97 12.85 -29.26
N SER A 9 31.10 13.60 -29.92
CA SER A 9 30.63 13.31 -31.29
C SER A 9 29.96 11.94 -31.47
N HIS A 10 29.46 11.37 -30.38
CA HIS A 10 28.68 10.12 -30.41
C HIS A 10 27.26 10.33 -30.91
N ILE A 11 26.72 11.54 -30.80
CA ILE A 11 25.40 11.93 -31.29
C ILE A 11 25.49 13.30 -31.98
N PRO A 12 24.71 13.55 -33.03
CA PRO A 12 24.79 14.77 -33.82
C PRO A 12 24.04 15.97 -33.25
N PHE A 13 23.44 15.84 -32.06
CA PHE A 13 22.61 16.89 -31.45
C PHE A 13 22.85 17.02 -29.97
N GLU A 14 22.87 18.24 -29.47
CA GLU A 14 23.09 18.56 -28.05
C GLU A 14 21.84 18.33 -27.20
N LYS A 15 20.67 18.53 -27.75
CA LYS A 15 19.37 18.40 -27.08
C LYS A 15 18.45 17.50 -27.87
N LEU A 16 17.86 16.54 -27.18
CA LEU A 16 16.76 15.77 -27.73
C LEU A 16 15.48 16.62 -27.69
N ASN A 17 14.89 16.82 -28.85
CA ASN A 17 13.62 17.53 -28.95
C ASN A 17 12.49 16.50 -28.76
N PHE A 18 12.11 16.23 -27.53
CA PHE A 18 10.93 15.43 -27.24
C PHE A 18 9.68 16.24 -27.59
N ARG A 19 8.93 15.80 -28.59
CA ARG A 19 7.56 16.31 -28.74
C ARG A 19 6.82 16.03 -27.43
N LYS A 20 6.21 17.06 -26.84
CA LYS A 20 5.33 16.88 -25.69
C LYS A 20 4.21 15.93 -26.12
N ILE A 21 4.26 14.69 -25.64
CA ILE A 21 3.14 13.77 -25.77
C ILE A 21 2.01 14.40 -24.94
N LYS A 22 0.96 14.86 -25.59
CA LYS A 22 -0.26 15.27 -24.90
C LYS A 22 -0.90 13.98 -24.38
N ILE A 23 -0.67 13.69 -23.12
CA ILE A 23 -1.43 12.65 -22.42
C ILE A 23 -2.82 13.26 -22.21
N ASN A 24 -3.83 12.68 -22.83
CA ASN A 24 -5.21 13.03 -22.56
C ASN A 24 -5.50 12.66 -21.12
N LYS A 25 -5.70 13.64 -20.23
CA LYS A 25 -5.92 13.39 -18.80
C LYS A 25 -7.21 12.59 -18.54
N ASP A 26 -8.13 12.64 -19.49
CA ASP A 26 -9.41 11.92 -19.42
C ASP A 26 -9.24 10.41 -19.74
N GLU A 27 -8.13 10.03 -20.40
CA GLU A 27 -7.78 8.62 -20.66
C GLU A 27 -6.93 7.99 -19.57
N VAL A 28 -6.37 8.79 -18.64
CA VAL A 28 -5.73 8.25 -17.44
C VAL A 28 -6.84 7.92 -16.46
N GLY A 29 -7.41 6.72 -16.62
CA GLY A 29 -8.45 6.22 -15.74
C GLY A 29 -8.09 6.42 -14.27
N ARG A 30 -9.07 6.77 -13.44
CA ARG A 30 -8.90 6.83 -11.98
C ARG A 30 -8.41 5.47 -11.52
N ARG A 31 -7.42 5.44 -10.64
CA ARG A 31 -6.98 4.19 -10.03
C ARG A 31 -8.11 3.65 -9.16
N ASP A 32 -8.35 2.36 -9.30
CA ASP A 32 -9.37 1.69 -8.52
C ASP A 32 -9.00 1.62 -7.04
N THR A 33 -10.00 1.66 -6.21
CA THR A 33 -9.88 1.48 -4.77
C THR A 33 -10.89 0.46 -4.28
N PHE A 34 -10.68 -0.06 -3.08
CA PHE A 34 -11.62 -0.96 -2.44
C PHE A 34 -12.92 -0.24 -2.05
N THR A 35 -14.04 -0.94 -2.17
CA THR A 35 -15.25 -0.60 -1.41
C THR A 35 -15.07 -1.03 0.05
N LEU A 36 -15.94 -0.57 0.94
CA LEU A 36 -15.91 -0.99 2.34
C LEU A 36 -16.11 -2.52 2.46
N GLU A 37 -17.08 -3.06 1.74
CA GLU A 37 -17.37 -4.50 1.74
C GLU A 37 -16.20 -5.35 1.21
N GLU A 38 -15.54 -4.90 0.16
CA GLU A 38 -14.37 -5.57 -0.39
C GLU A 38 -13.22 -5.57 0.61
N TYR A 39 -13.00 -4.45 1.29
CA TYR A 39 -11.97 -4.36 2.31
C TYR A 39 -12.30 -5.24 3.52
N GLU A 40 -13.55 -5.30 3.97
CA GLU A 40 -14.00 -6.20 5.02
C GLU A 40 -13.83 -7.68 4.64
N ARG A 41 -14.13 -8.05 3.37
CA ARG A 41 -13.84 -9.39 2.84
C ARG A 41 -12.34 -9.68 2.90
N LEU A 42 -11.49 -8.71 2.54
CA LEU A 42 -10.05 -8.85 2.60
C LEU A 42 -9.58 -9.11 4.04
N ILE A 43 -10.06 -8.32 5.01
CA ILE A 43 -9.75 -8.51 6.43
C ILE A 43 -10.19 -9.90 6.91
N LYS A 44 -11.38 -10.34 6.52
CA LYS A 44 -11.91 -11.66 6.89
C LYS A 44 -11.08 -12.79 6.26
N PHE A 45 -10.76 -12.68 4.98
CA PHE A 45 -9.95 -13.66 4.28
C PHE A 45 -8.54 -13.76 4.86
N MET A 46 -7.90 -12.64 5.20
CA MET A 46 -6.56 -12.63 5.80
C MET A 46 -6.46 -13.44 7.10
N ARG A 47 -7.56 -13.58 7.86
CA ARG A 47 -7.59 -14.47 9.05
C ARG A 47 -7.40 -15.94 8.67
N GLN A 48 -8.00 -16.36 7.55
CA GLN A 48 -7.83 -17.71 7.03
C GLN A 48 -6.43 -17.86 6.41
N TYR A 49 -6.00 -16.88 5.63
CA TYR A 49 -4.74 -16.86 4.90
C TYR A 49 -3.52 -17.09 5.80
N VAL A 50 -3.54 -16.56 7.02
CA VAL A 50 -2.46 -16.70 8.01
C VAL A 50 -2.67 -17.86 8.99
N SER A 51 -3.78 -18.59 8.90
CA SER A 51 -4.09 -19.63 9.86
C SER A 51 -3.24 -20.90 9.62
N LYS A 52 -2.84 -21.57 10.70
CA LYS A 52 -2.05 -22.80 10.63
C LYS A 52 -2.77 -23.93 9.85
N LYS A 53 -4.10 -23.90 9.83
CA LYS A 53 -4.93 -24.84 9.07
C LYS A 53 -4.74 -24.68 7.56
N HIS A 54 -4.60 -23.44 7.05
CA HIS A 54 -4.50 -23.15 5.62
C HIS A 54 -3.06 -22.88 5.16
N CYS A 55 -2.13 -22.75 6.09
CA CYS A 55 -0.72 -22.60 5.85
C CYS A 55 0.05 -23.35 6.95
N PRO A 56 0.24 -24.67 6.80
CA PRO A 56 0.92 -25.49 7.80
C PRO A 56 2.42 -25.23 7.87
N ASP A 57 3.04 -24.75 6.80
CA ASP A 57 4.43 -24.34 6.76
C ASP A 57 4.65 -23.07 7.59
N ASP A 58 5.51 -23.13 8.58
CA ASP A 58 5.71 -22.04 9.53
C ASP A 58 6.48 -20.86 8.91
N GLU A 59 7.37 -21.10 7.94
CA GLU A 59 8.11 -20.04 7.26
C GLU A 59 7.19 -19.25 6.33
N GLU A 60 6.44 -19.93 5.47
CA GLU A 60 5.46 -19.28 4.61
C GLU A 60 4.37 -18.58 5.43
N ARG A 61 3.95 -19.18 6.54
CA ARG A 61 2.98 -18.58 7.44
C ARG A 61 3.50 -17.30 8.07
N LEU A 62 4.78 -17.21 8.41
CA LEU A 62 5.41 -15.98 8.89
C LEU A 62 5.41 -14.90 7.80
N GLU A 63 5.74 -15.24 6.55
CA GLU A 63 5.61 -14.33 5.42
C GLU A 63 4.18 -13.79 5.29
N ARG A 64 3.17 -14.67 5.36
CA ARG A 64 1.75 -14.28 5.29
C ARG A 64 1.31 -13.39 6.46
N LEU A 65 1.84 -13.61 7.66
CA LEU A 65 1.59 -12.74 8.82
C LEU A 65 2.14 -11.33 8.61
N ILE A 66 3.35 -11.22 8.08
CA ILE A 66 3.97 -9.92 7.75
C ILE A 66 3.13 -9.20 6.67
N ILE A 67 2.74 -9.91 5.62
CA ILE A 67 1.91 -9.34 4.53
C ILE A 67 0.55 -8.84 5.05
N ARG A 68 -0.11 -9.59 5.93
CA ARG A 68 -1.34 -9.13 6.58
C ARG A 68 -1.12 -7.81 7.29
N ASP A 69 -0.05 -7.69 8.04
CA ASP A 69 0.25 -6.48 8.79
C ASP A 69 0.64 -5.32 7.88
N VAL A 70 1.31 -5.60 6.75
CA VAL A 70 1.54 -4.60 5.67
C VAL A 70 0.22 -4.04 5.13
N VAL A 71 -0.77 -4.89 4.84
CA VAL A 71 -2.09 -4.43 4.35
C VAL A 71 -2.75 -3.51 5.37
N LEU A 72 -2.78 -3.92 6.64
CA LEU A 72 -3.41 -3.16 7.73
C LEU A 72 -2.69 -1.83 7.97
N ILE A 73 -1.36 -1.84 7.98
CA ILE A 73 -0.55 -0.63 8.17
C ILE A 73 -0.69 0.31 6.98
N SER A 74 -0.68 -0.20 5.74
CA SER A 74 -0.81 0.60 4.53
C SER A 74 -2.12 1.39 4.50
N SER A 75 -3.26 0.75 4.82
CA SER A 75 -4.57 1.40 4.87
C SER A 75 -4.68 2.39 6.04
N ASN A 76 -4.07 2.09 7.19
CA ASN A 76 -4.09 2.98 8.35
C ASN A 76 -3.15 4.18 8.23
N THR A 77 -1.96 4.02 7.68
CA THR A 77 -0.99 5.10 7.54
C THR A 77 -1.20 5.95 6.30
N CYS A 78 -1.86 5.41 5.28
CA CYS A 78 -1.94 5.97 3.93
C CYS A 78 -0.57 6.30 3.34
N CYS A 79 0.51 5.63 3.77
CA CYS A 79 1.83 5.77 3.20
C CYS A 79 1.87 5.25 1.75
N ARG A 80 2.78 5.81 0.95
CA ARG A 80 3.07 5.24 -0.37
C ARG A 80 3.77 3.89 -0.23
N VAL A 81 3.56 3.00 -1.18
CA VAL A 81 4.16 1.66 -1.17
C VAL A 81 5.67 1.70 -0.98
N GLY A 82 6.36 2.64 -1.66
CA GLY A 82 7.81 2.81 -1.49
C GLY A 82 8.21 3.31 -0.10
N GLU A 83 7.36 4.08 0.57
CA GLU A 83 7.57 4.52 1.96
C GLU A 83 7.37 3.35 2.93
N ILE A 84 6.34 2.53 2.73
CA ILE A 84 6.11 1.30 3.51
C ILE A 84 7.30 0.36 3.39
N ARG A 85 7.72 0.04 2.16
CA ARG A 85 8.81 -0.92 1.92
C ARG A 85 10.15 -0.54 2.53
N GLN A 86 10.38 0.75 2.74
CA GLN A 86 11.64 1.29 3.27
C GLN A 86 11.54 1.71 4.74
N MET A 87 10.42 1.39 5.41
CA MET A 87 10.23 1.72 6.81
C MET A 87 11.15 0.88 7.70
N ARG A 88 11.83 1.54 8.63
CA ARG A 88 12.76 0.93 9.60
C ARG A 88 12.24 1.08 11.03
N TRP A 89 12.77 0.31 11.96
CA TRP A 89 12.35 0.40 13.35
C TRP A 89 12.62 1.79 13.94
N MET A 90 13.70 2.47 13.55
CA MET A 90 13.97 3.87 13.92
C MET A 90 12.86 4.86 13.51
N ASP A 91 11.99 4.48 12.58
CA ASP A 91 10.89 5.32 12.12
C ASP A 91 9.68 5.26 13.04
N ILE A 92 9.62 4.31 13.97
CA ILE A 92 8.60 4.22 15.01
C ILE A 92 9.03 5.10 16.18
N LEU A 93 8.42 6.27 16.30
CA LEU A 93 8.86 7.28 17.27
C LEU A 93 8.25 7.08 18.66
N ASP A 94 6.99 6.65 18.71
CA ASP A 94 6.26 6.60 19.97
C ASP A 94 4.98 5.76 19.84
N TYR A 95 4.55 5.19 20.98
CA TYR A 95 3.24 4.56 21.14
C TYR A 95 2.45 5.34 22.20
N ARG A 96 1.18 5.65 21.92
CA ARG A 96 0.31 6.42 22.79
C ARG A 96 -1.02 5.75 22.95
N THR A 97 -1.59 5.84 24.14
CA THR A 97 -2.98 5.49 24.40
C THR A 97 -3.82 6.77 24.46
N LYS A 98 -4.95 6.78 23.76
CA LYS A 98 -5.92 7.86 23.78
C LYS A 98 -7.32 7.27 23.86
N GLN A 99 -8.22 7.92 24.57
CA GLN A 99 -9.62 7.51 24.58
C GLN A 99 -10.33 8.00 23.31
N ASP A 100 -11.17 7.12 22.75
CA ASP A 100 -12.08 7.49 21.66
C ASP A 100 -13.31 8.25 22.22
N SER A 101 -14.22 8.66 21.32
CA SER A 101 -15.45 9.37 21.69
C SER A 101 -16.41 8.54 22.56
N LYS A 102 -16.18 7.23 22.67
CA LYS A 102 -16.97 6.30 23.49
C LYS A 102 -16.27 5.94 24.81
N GLY A 103 -15.10 6.56 25.08
CA GLY A 103 -14.30 6.28 26.28
C GLY A 103 -13.45 5.02 26.21
N ASN A 104 -13.35 4.35 25.05
CA ASN A 104 -12.50 3.17 24.90
C ASN A 104 -11.05 3.59 24.65
N ASP A 105 -10.12 2.88 25.25
CA ASP A 105 -8.70 3.09 25.01
C ASP A 105 -8.33 2.62 23.59
N VAL A 106 -7.69 3.53 22.86
CA VAL A 106 -7.19 3.28 21.50
C VAL A 106 -5.68 3.49 21.49
N GLU A 107 -4.96 2.47 21.10
CA GLU A 107 -3.51 2.57 20.92
C GLU A 107 -3.17 3.22 19.56
N LEU A 108 -2.38 4.27 19.64
CA LEU A 108 -1.86 5.01 18.50
C LEU A 108 -0.36 4.77 18.37
N VAL A 109 0.12 4.82 17.14
CA VAL A 109 1.55 4.83 16.83
C VAL A 109 1.91 6.15 16.16
N LYS A 110 3.05 6.72 16.54
CA LYS A 110 3.67 7.87 15.89
C LYS A 110 4.81 7.39 15.01
N ILE A 111 4.72 7.67 13.72
CA ILE A 111 5.65 7.19 12.69
C ILE A 111 6.26 8.38 11.98
N ARG A 112 7.56 8.33 11.73
CA ARG A 112 8.27 9.27 10.85
C ARG A 112 8.36 8.68 9.45
N VAL A 113 8.01 9.45 8.44
CA VAL A 113 8.35 9.17 7.05
C VAL A 113 9.56 10.02 6.70
N ARG A 114 10.70 9.38 6.52
CA ARG A 114 11.96 10.05 6.24
C ARG A 114 11.96 10.74 4.87
N LYS A 115 12.70 11.82 4.76
CA LYS A 115 12.85 12.60 3.52
C LYS A 115 13.35 11.75 2.35
N GLU A 116 14.28 10.84 2.61
CA GLU A 116 14.93 9.97 1.62
C GLU A 116 13.96 8.97 1.00
N THR A 117 13.00 8.48 1.79
CA THR A 117 12.00 7.50 1.35
C THR A 117 10.77 8.16 0.73
N SER A 118 10.59 9.46 0.96
CA SER A 118 9.44 10.21 0.49
C SER A 118 9.59 10.64 -0.98
N LYS A 119 8.60 10.32 -1.83
CA LYS A 119 8.57 10.75 -3.24
C LYS A 119 8.67 12.27 -3.41
N VAL A 120 8.09 13.03 -2.46
CA VAL A 120 8.09 14.50 -2.46
C VAL A 120 9.27 15.09 -1.69
N ARG A 121 10.19 14.24 -1.21
CA ARG A 121 11.38 14.61 -0.45
C ARG A 121 11.09 15.54 0.75
N GLN A 122 9.99 15.28 1.42
CA GLN A 122 9.58 15.96 2.65
C GLN A 122 9.46 14.94 3.78
N GLU A 123 10.09 15.26 4.90
CA GLU A 123 9.87 14.51 6.14
C GLU A 123 8.52 14.86 6.72
N ARG A 124 7.84 13.89 7.30
CA ARG A 124 6.58 14.09 8.00
C ARG A 124 6.38 13.07 9.10
N GLU A 125 5.56 13.42 10.05
CA GLU A 125 5.11 12.51 11.10
C GLU A 125 3.65 12.15 10.89
N ILE A 126 3.33 10.90 11.16
CA ILE A 126 1.98 10.35 11.08
C ILE A 126 1.62 9.80 12.45
N ILE A 127 0.46 10.17 12.98
CA ILE A 127 -0.12 9.55 14.17
C ILE A 127 -1.40 8.83 13.72
N THR A 128 -1.45 7.53 13.94
CA THR A 128 -2.58 6.71 13.48
C THR A 128 -2.84 5.53 14.41
N ARG A 129 -4.02 4.91 14.24
CA ARG A 129 -4.32 3.62 14.84
C ARG A 129 -3.44 2.52 14.24
N GLY A 130 -3.36 1.37 14.89
CA GLY A 130 -2.62 0.20 14.39
C GLY A 130 -1.30 -0.04 15.10
N ALA A 131 -1.11 0.53 16.28
CA ALA A 131 0.06 0.27 17.14
C ALA A 131 0.26 -1.23 17.39
N GLU A 132 -0.84 -1.97 17.54
CA GLU A 132 -0.85 -3.42 17.74
C GLU A 132 -0.21 -4.19 16.57
N TYR A 133 -0.26 -3.69 15.34
CA TYR A 133 0.36 -4.34 14.18
C TYR A 133 1.88 -4.29 14.27
N PHE A 134 2.43 -3.13 14.61
CA PHE A 134 3.87 -2.97 14.82
C PHE A 134 4.37 -3.77 16.02
N LYS A 135 3.62 -3.75 17.14
CA LYS A 135 3.94 -4.55 18.32
C LYS A 135 3.94 -6.06 18.00
N ARG A 136 3.03 -6.51 17.14
CA ARG A 136 2.97 -7.90 16.67
C ARG A 136 4.13 -8.26 15.76
N LEU A 137 4.48 -7.39 14.81
CA LEU A 137 5.65 -7.57 13.96
C LEU A 137 6.92 -7.66 14.79
N SER A 138 7.11 -6.79 15.78
CA SER A 138 8.28 -6.82 16.66
C SER A 138 8.40 -8.09 17.50
N LYS A 139 7.30 -8.81 17.75
CA LYS A 139 7.32 -10.11 18.45
C LYS A 139 7.72 -11.25 17.52
N ASN A 140 7.51 -11.10 16.21
CA ASN A 140 7.73 -12.14 15.22
C ASN A 140 9.08 -12.03 14.51
N THR A 141 9.89 -11.02 14.80
CA THR A 141 11.23 -10.85 14.24
C THR A 141 12.29 -10.81 15.32
N GLN A 142 13.47 -11.34 15.01
CA GLN A 142 14.68 -11.15 15.82
C GLN A 142 15.44 -9.88 15.41
N TYR A 143 15.17 -9.31 14.24
CA TYR A 143 15.81 -8.12 13.66
C TYR A 143 15.00 -6.89 14.03
N LYS A 144 15.48 -6.13 15.03
CA LYS A 144 14.77 -4.98 15.62
C LYS A 144 15.70 -3.81 15.88
N ASP A 145 16.90 -3.84 15.36
CA ASP A 145 17.80 -2.72 15.48
C ASP A 145 17.25 -1.53 14.69
N ASP A 146 17.62 -0.34 15.07
CA ASP A 146 17.08 0.90 14.49
C ASP A 146 17.15 0.92 12.96
N ASP A 147 18.21 0.36 12.40
CA ASP A 147 18.46 0.29 10.95
C ASP A 147 17.81 -0.90 10.24
N ASP A 148 17.21 -1.84 10.96
CA ASP A 148 16.53 -2.98 10.36
C ASP A 148 15.21 -2.57 9.71
N TYR A 149 14.88 -3.19 8.58
CA TYR A 149 13.58 -3.02 7.94
C TYR A 149 12.48 -3.71 8.73
N ILE A 150 11.35 -3.03 8.92
CA ILE A 150 10.17 -3.59 9.59
C ILE A 150 9.55 -4.72 8.75
N PHE A 151 9.51 -4.52 7.42
CA PHE A 151 8.89 -5.46 6.48
C PHE A 151 9.98 -6.22 5.73
N THR A 152 10.49 -7.23 6.36
CA THR A 152 11.46 -8.17 5.79
C THR A 152 11.05 -9.58 6.13
N PHE A 153 11.41 -10.55 5.27
CA PHE A 153 11.19 -11.96 5.57
C PHE A 153 12.43 -12.54 6.24
N ASN A 154 12.25 -13.12 7.41
CA ASN A 154 13.30 -13.59 8.29
C ASN A 154 14.00 -14.89 7.84
N GLY A 155 13.67 -15.42 6.66
CA GLY A 155 14.11 -16.74 6.22
C GLY A 155 15.60 -16.87 5.90
N ASN A 156 16.36 -15.77 5.87
CA ASN A 156 17.79 -15.82 5.62
C ASN A 156 18.49 -14.74 6.47
N LYS A 157 19.54 -15.13 7.21
CA LYS A 157 20.32 -14.20 8.05
C LYS A 157 20.90 -13.02 7.24
N ASP A 158 21.12 -13.22 5.94
CA ASP A 158 21.69 -12.22 5.03
C ASP A 158 20.63 -11.34 4.35
N GLU A 159 19.33 -11.51 4.65
CA GLU A 159 18.23 -10.78 4.01
C GLU A 159 17.48 -9.81 4.92
N HIS A 160 17.80 -9.73 6.21
CA HIS A 160 17.12 -8.84 7.15
C HIS A 160 17.35 -7.34 6.83
N ASP A 161 18.44 -7.02 6.15
CA ASP A 161 18.78 -5.69 5.65
C ASP A 161 18.15 -5.36 4.28
N LYS A 162 17.37 -6.30 3.71
CA LYS A 162 16.75 -6.17 2.40
C LYS A 162 15.24 -6.03 2.51
N THR A 163 14.69 -5.24 1.63
CA THR A 163 13.24 -5.14 1.48
C THR A 163 12.69 -6.40 0.80
N ILE A 164 11.41 -6.71 1.07
CA ILE A 164 10.70 -7.79 0.37
C ILE A 164 10.79 -7.57 -1.14
N THR A 165 11.20 -8.60 -1.89
CA THR A 165 11.34 -8.52 -3.35
C THR A 165 10.01 -8.30 -4.06
N ASP A 166 10.03 -7.64 -5.23
CA ASP A 166 8.82 -7.40 -6.02
C ASP A 166 8.06 -8.68 -6.36
N ARG A 167 8.78 -9.77 -6.62
CA ARG A 167 8.18 -11.08 -6.90
C ARG A 167 7.36 -11.61 -5.71
N LYS A 168 7.93 -11.58 -4.50
CA LYS A 168 7.23 -12.01 -3.28
C LYS A 168 6.06 -11.09 -2.95
N TRP A 169 6.26 -9.78 -3.13
CA TRP A 169 5.24 -8.76 -2.96
C TRP A 169 4.03 -9.01 -3.87
N SER A 170 4.28 -9.28 -5.15
CA SER A 170 3.24 -9.60 -6.12
C SER A 170 2.56 -10.94 -5.84
N LYS A 171 3.34 -12.01 -5.53
CA LYS A 171 2.79 -13.33 -5.17
C LYS A 171 1.70 -13.21 -4.10
N HIS A 172 2.01 -12.53 -3.01
CA HIS A 172 1.05 -12.40 -1.92
C HIS A 172 -0.14 -11.51 -2.27
N TRP A 173 0.09 -10.44 -3.06
CA TRP A 173 -1.00 -9.59 -3.51
C TRP A 173 -2.01 -10.36 -4.36
N TYR A 174 -1.54 -11.11 -5.33
CA TYR A 174 -2.41 -11.93 -6.16
C TYR A 174 -3.17 -12.96 -5.34
N ALA A 175 -2.51 -13.65 -4.44
CA ALA A 175 -3.16 -14.61 -3.55
C ALA A 175 -4.25 -13.98 -2.68
N LEU A 176 -4.07 -12.73 -2.23
CA LEU A 176 -5.09 -11.99 -1.48
C LEU A 176 -6.26 -11.59 -2.37
N MET A 177 -5.99 -11.08 -3.57
CA MET A 177 -7.04 -10.67 -4.52
C MET A 177 -7.85 -11.86 -5.02
N ASP A 178 -7.21 -12.97 -5.36
CA ASP A 178 -7.87 -14.22 -5.74
C ASP A 178 -8.75 -14.74 -4.61
N GLY A 179 -8.23 -14.72 -3.39
CA GLY A 179 -8.94 -15.20 -2.20
C GLY A 179 -10.21 -14.44 -1.87
N ILE A 180 -10.35 -13.20 -2.35
CA ILE A 180 -11.58 -12.40 -2.18
C ILE A 180 -12.40 -12.25 -3.46
N GLY A 181 -12.04 -13.00 -4.53
CA GLY A 181 -12.74 -12.97 -5.80
C GLY A 181 -12.49 -11.72 -6.65
N LEU A 182 -11.38 -11.01 -6.39
CA LEU A 182 -10.95 -9.82 -7.13
C LEU A 182 -9.59 -10.06 -7.82
N GLY A 183 -9.35 -11.30 -8.23
CA GLY A 183 -8.10 -11.71 -8.86
C GLY A 183 -7.72 -10.86 -10.08
N HIS A 184 -6.44 -10.87 -10.39
CA HIS A 184 -5.86 -10.03 -11.42
C HIS A 184 -6.29 -10.46 -12.83
N ASN A 185 -6.55 -9.51 -13.66
CA ASN A 185 -7.16 -9.60 -14.98
C ASN A 185 -6.26 -10.05 -16.10
N GLY A 186 -6.91 -10.48 -17.15
CA GLY A 186 -6.37 -10.90 -18.42
C GLY A 186 -6.36 -12.41 -18.57
N GLU A 187 -6.89 -13.14 -17.60
CA GLU A 187 -7.13 -14.57 -17.77
C GLU A 187 -8.52 -14.75 -18.38
N THR A 188 -8.52 -15.24 -19.58
CA THR A 188 -9.70 -15.87 -20.19
C THR A 188 -9.89 -17.23 -19.53
N MET A 189 -11.13 -17.59 -19.22
CA MET A 189 -11.47 -18.94 -18.82
C MET A 189 -12.16 -19.65 -20.00
N ILE A 190 -11.93 -20.92 -20.11
CA ILE A 190 -12.71 -21.76 -21.03
C ILE A 190 -14.05 -22.06 -20.34
N ASP A 191 -15.15 -21.67 -20.96
CA ASP A 191 -16.48 -21.95 -20.46
C ASP A 191 -16.84 -23.44 -20.65
N LYS A 192 -18.09 -23.79 -20.27
CA LYS A 192 -18.57 -25.16 -20.38
C LYS A 192 -18.75 -25.62 -21.82
N GLU A 193 -18.84 -24.69 -22.74
CA GLU A 193 -18.97 -24.87 -24.18
C GLU A 193 -17.61 -24.96 -24.89
N GLY A 194 -16.50 -24.71 -24.17
CA GLY A 194 -15.13 -24.77 -24.69
C GLY A 194 -14.67 -23.47 -25.35
N GLU A 195 -15.42 -22.38 -25.18
CA GLU A 195 -15.10 -21.05 -25.72
C GLU A 195 -14.28 -20.25 -24.71
N GLU A 196 -13.35 -19.44 -25.22
CA GLU A 196 -12.53 -18.53 -24.42
C GLU A 196 -13.36 -17.30 -24.04
N VAL A 197 -13.83 -17.24 -22.79
CA VAL A 197 -14.67 -16.15 -22.27
C VAL A 197 -13.88 -15.26 -21.33
N GLU A 198 -14.03 -13.96 -21.52
CA GLU A 198 -13.48 -12.96 -20.62
C GLU A 198 -14.14 -13.06 -19.23
N ILE A 199 -13.31 -13.18 -18.20
CA ILE A 199 -13.80 -13.31 -16.83
C ILE A 199 -14.51 -12.02 -16.39
N GLU A 200 -15.71 -12.15 -15.82
CA GLU A 200 -16.66 -11.08 -15.49
C GLU A 200 -16.06 -9.75 -14.95
N SER A 201 -16.76 -8.68 -15.23
CA SER A 201 -16.37 -7.25 -15.07
C SER A 201 -15.79 -6.81 -13.71
N HIS A 202 -16.02 -7.53 -12.61
CA HIS A 202 -15.44 -7.20 -11.32
C HIS A 202 -13.92 -7.48 -11.24
N ARG A 203 -13.40 -8.29 -12.17
CA ARG A 203 -11.96 -8.52 -12.34
C ARG A 203 -11.29 -7.48 -13.25
N LEU A 204 -12.04 -6.63 -13.90
CA LEU A 204 -11.51 -5.53 -14.71
C LEU A 204 -10.96 -4.36 -13.85
N ARG A 205 -11.22 -4.37 -12.55
CA ARG A 205 -10.72 -3.34 -11.64
C ARG A 205 -9.26 -3.59 -11.31
N LYS A 206 -8.42 -2.63 -11.63
CA LYS A 206 -6.98 -2.69 -11.37
C LYS A 206 -6.66 -2.30 -9.93
N LEU A 207 -6.87 -3.25 -9.01
CA LEU A 207 -6.47 -3.09 -7.63
C LEU A 207 -4.98 -3.43 -7.45
N GLU A 208 -4.24 -2.52 -6.85
CA GLU A 208 -2.81 -2.62 -6.57
C GLU A 208 -2.55 -2.32 -5.09
N TRP A 209 -1.35 -2.57 -4.60
CA TRP A 209 -0.93 -2.14 -3.27
C TRP A 209 -1.22 -0.67 -2.98
N TYR A 210 -1.15 0.17 -4.00
CA TYR A 210 -1.46 1.59 -3.89
C TYR A 210 -2.95 1.85 -3.62
N SER A 211 -3.83 0.93 -3.98
CA SER A 211 -5.28 1.01 -3.71
C SER A 211 -5.61 1.03 -2.22
N LEU A 212 -4.75 0.43 -1.38
CA LEU A 212 -4.88 0.52 0.09
C LEU A 212 -4.71 1.95 0.59
N ARG A 213 -3.80 2.72 0.00
CA ARG A 213 -3.65 4.14 0.32
C ARG A 213 -4.89 4.93 -0.12
N HIS A 214 -5.40 4.67 -1.33
CA HIS A 214 -6.63 5.31 -1.80
C HIS A 214 -7.80 5.01 -0.87
N PHE A 215 -7.98 3.75 -0.50
CA PHE A 215 -8.99 3.34 0.47
C PHE A 215 -8.83 4.08 1.82
N GLY A 216 -7.64 4.09 2.38
CA GLY A 216 -7.37 4.75 3.67
C GLY A 216 -7.62 6.26 3.64
N ILE A 217 -7.34 6.94 2.53
CA ILE A 217 -7.65 8.36 2.34
C ILE A 217 -9.17 8.55 2.21
N GLY A 218 -9.83 7.78 1.34
CA GLY A 218 -11.27 7.84 1.14
C GLY A 218 -12.05 7.65 2.44
N MET A 219 -11.67 6.65 3.25
CA MET A 219 -12.29 6.42 4.57
C MET A 219 -12.14 7.59 5.54
N ARG A 220 -11.02 8.31 5.50
CA ARG A 220 -10.82 9.50 6.33
C ARG A 220 -11.67 10.68 5.86
N VAL A 221 -11.74 10.88 4.55
CA VAL A 221 -12.61 11.92 3.96
C VAL A 221 -14.07 11.63 4.34
N ALA A 222 -14.52 10.40 4.13
CA ALA A 222 -15.87 9.95 4.50
C ALA A 222 -16.18 10.07 6.00
N SER A 223 -15.16 9.88 6.86
CA SER A 223 -15.28 10.05 8.31
C SER A 223 -15.19 11.51 8.77
N GLY A 224 -15.14 12.49 7.87
CA GLY A 224 -15.10 13.92 8.19
C GLY A 224 -13.76 14.41 8.76
N VAL A 225 -12.65 13.68 8.55
CA VAL A 225 -11.33 14.17 8.96
C VAL A 225 -10.97 15.39 8.12
N PRO A 226 -10.50 16.52 8.73
CA PRO A 226 -10.17 17.73 7.98
C PRO A 226 -9.18 17.46 6.84
N LEU A 227 -9.50 17.95 5.63
CA LEU A 227 -8.68 17.70 4.44
C LEU A 227 -7.23 18.18 4.58
N VAL A 228 -7.01 19.24 5.36
CA VAL A 228 -5.67 19.76 5.67
C VAL A 228 -4.85 18.74 6.47
N ASP A 229 -5.48 18.04 7.41
CA ASP A 229 -4.80 17.03 8.23
C ASP A 229 -4.49 15.78 7.40
N ILE A 230 -5.41 15.36 6.54
CA ILE A 230 -5.16 14.29 5.57
C ILE A 230 -4.02 14.68 4.63
N ALA A 231 -4.00 15.91 4.13
CA ALA A 231 -2.96 16.44 3.25
C ALA A 231 -1.57 16.39 3.90
N LYS A 232 -1.47 16.85 5.15
CA LYS A 232 -0.23 16.78 5.95
C LYS A 232 0.23 15.34 6.15
N MET A 233 -0.68 14.46 6.60
CA MET A 233 -0.38 13.06 6.88
C MET A 233 0.10 12.31 5.63
N THR A 234 -0.49 12.59 4.47
CA THR A 234 -0.24 11.84 3.24
C THR A 234 0.79 12.49 2.32
N ALA A 235 1.24 13.71 2.61
CA ALA A 235 2.03 14.56 1.72
C ALA A 235 1.41 14.65 0.31
N THR A 236 0.14 15.04 0.29
CA THR A 236 -0.68 15.22 -0.92
C THR A 236 -1.39 16.58 -0.79
N SER A 237 -1.59 17.31 -1.89
CA SER A 237 -2.29 18.60 -1.83
C SER A 237 -3.78 18.42 -1.48
N VAL A 238 -4.34 19.42 -0.80
CA VAL A 238 -5.78 19.46 -0.51
C VAL A 238 -6.59 19.40 -1.81
N THR A 239 -6.19 20.14 -2.84
CA THR A 239 -6.82 20.11 -4.17
C THR A 239 -6.87 18.68 -4.73
N HIS A 240 -5.76 17.95 -4.69
CA HIS A 240 -5.76 16.56 -5.18
C HIS A 240 -6.67 15.65 -4.36
N ILE A 241 -6.75 15.86 -3.04
CA ILE A 241 -7.68 15.10 -2.18
C ILE A 241 -9.11 15.43 -2.55
N THR A 242 -9.46 16.71 -2.71
CA THR A 242 -10.78 17.14 -3.12
C THR A 242 -11.19 16.55 -4.46
N ASP A 243 -10.34 16.69 -5.48
CA ASP A 243 -10.63 16.21 -6.84
C ASP A 243 -10.78 14.69 -6.94
N THR A 244 -10.07 13.97 -6.05
CA THR A 244 -9.97 12.51 -6.16
C THR A 244 -10.93 11.78 -5.22
N TYR A 245 -11.21 12.33 -4.03
CA TYR A 245 -11.85 11.56 -2.95
C TYR A 245 -13.14 12.19 -2.40
N LEU A 246 -13.52 13.41 -2.79
CA LEU A 246 -14.70 14.05 -2.18
C LEU A 246 -15.99 13.27 -2.43
N HIS A 247 -16.07 12.56 -3.57
CA HIS A 247 -17.24 11.73 -3.90
C HIS A 247 -17.49 10.56 -2.91
N TYR A 248 -16.50 10.22 -2.08
CA TYR A 248 -16.71 9.21 -1.03
C TYR A 248 -17.61 9.69 0.11
N THR A 249 -17.78 11.00 0.28
CA THR A 249 -18.71 11.54 1.28
C THR A 249 -20.16 11.26 0.89
N ASP A 250 -20.45 11.29 -0.40
CA ASP A 250 -21.80 11.10 -0.92
C ASP A 250 -22.21 9.62 -0.84
N ALA A 251 -21.29 8.72 -1.20
CA ALA A 251 -21.52 7.27 -1.16
C ALA A 251 -21.67 6.66 0.25
N MET A 252 -21.31 7.39 1.31
CA MET A 252 -21.50 6.95 2.70
C MET A 252 -22.65 7.66 3.41
N SER A 253 -23.35 8.58 2.72
CA SER A 253 -24.53 9.29 3.23
C SER A 253 -25.84 8.57 2.89
N GLU A 254 -25.77 7.54 2.07
CA GLU A 254 -26.86 6.61 1.73
C GLU A 254 -26.77 5.31 2.56
#